data_a0fa572dfeb784a933f148cfde0ed486
#
_entry.id   a0fa572dfeb784a933f148cfde0ed486
#
_cell.length_a   1.000
_cell.length_b   1.000
_cell.length_c   1.000
_cell.angle_alpha   90.00
_cell.angle_beta   90.00
_cell.angle_gamma   90.00
#
_symmetry.space_group_name_H-M   'P 1'
#
loop_
_entity.id
_entity.type
_entity.pdbx_description
1 polymer ?
#
loop_
_entity_poly.entity_id
_entity_poly.type
_entity_poly.pdbx_seq_one_letter_code
_entity_poly.pdbx_strand_id
1 'polypeptide(L)'
;MKLKRNFIILMHICIALMGMGLFLWYYKVSGADNILKIVAYLQVIAIAFPLLSSVVCSMFVEQEYYAGNYKHMLTTSNPKYLTLISKYIILVCLGFVATLVSVLGFKFGISKAYFTSSFYMISILILIGCNLFEYILHLFLSLRFGKGTSIGVGIVEMLLSALL
;
A
#
# COMPACT_ATOMS: atom_id res chain seq x y z
N MET A 1 10.17 -10.76 19.89
CA MET A 1 10.47 -9.71 18.88
C MET A 1 10.18 -10.13 17.41
N LYS A 2 10.25 -11.41 17.06
CA LYS A 2 9.99 -11.92 15.68
C LYS A 2 8.52 -11.80 15.22
N LEU A 3 7.54 -11.90 16.10
CA LEU A 3 6.11 -11.90 15.75
C LEU A 3 5.58 -10.55 15.21
N LYS A 4 6.08 -9.42 15.73
CA LYS A 4 5.60 -8.09 15.29
C LYS A 4 6.04 -7.74 13.85
N ARG A 5 7.18 -8.25 13.40
CA ARG A 5 7.68 -8.02 12.03
C ARG A 5 6.86 -8.78 10.98
N ASN A 6 6.38 -9.98 11.33
CA ASN A 6 5.50 -10.76 10.46
C ASN A 6 4.11 -10.14 10.31
N PHE A 7 3.64 -9.35 11.30
CA PHE A 7 2.33 -8.73 11.27
C PHE A 7 2.18 -7.69 10.15
N ILE A 8 3.19 -6.85 9.90
CA ILE A 8 3.14 -5.85 8.81
C ILE A 8 3.07 -6.55 7.44
N ILE A 9 3.87 -7.61 7.24
CA ILE A 9 3.85 -8.41 6.01
C ILE A 9 2.48 -9.03 5.82
N LEU A 10 1.97 -9.67 6.87
CA LEU A 10 0.64 -10.29 6.87
C LEU A 10 -0.44 -9.27 6.54
N MET A 11 -0.38 -8.09 7.13
CA MET A 11 -1.35 -7.01 6.92
C MET A 11 -1.39 -6.55 5.46
N HIS A 12 -0.23 -6.34 4.82
CA HIS A 12 -0.17 -5.95 3.40
C HIS A 12 -0.86 -6.98 2.50
N ILE A 13 -0.56 -8.26 2.71
CA ILE A 13 -1.12 -9.34 1.91
C ILE A 13 -2.61 -9.53 2.21
N CYS A 14 -3.00 -9.51 3.48
CA CYS A 14 -4.40 -9.66 3.88
C CYS A 14 -5.29 -8.54 3.35
N ILE A 15 -4.86 -7.28 3.42
CA ILE A 15 -5.63 -6.15 2.88
C ILE A 15 -5.79 -6.28 1.37
N ALA A 16 -4.71 -6.64 0.65
CA ALA A 16 -4.75 -6.85 -0.79
C ALA A 16 -5.72 -7.98 -1.19
N LEU A 17 -5.66 -9.11 -0.50
CA LEU A 17 -6.54 -10.26 -0.75
C LEU A 17 -8.00 -9.98 -0.36
N MET A 18 -8.23 -9.32 0.77
CA MET A 18 -9.59 -8.95 1.19
C MET A 18 -10.23 -7.96 0.24
N GLY A 19 -9.52 -6.91 -0.16
CA GLY A 19 -10.01 -5.94 -1.14
C GLY A 19 -10.36 -6.61 -2.46
N MET A 20 -9.44 -7.41 -3.01
CA MET A 20 -9.67 -8.19 -4.22
C MET A 20 -10.88 -9.13 -4.08
N GLY A 21 -10.95 -9.89 -3.00
CA GLY A 21 -12.02 -10.87 -2.77
C GLY A 21 -13.40 -10.24 -2.63
N LEU A 22 -13.51 -9.11 -1.90
CA LEU A 22 -14.75 -8.35 -1.75
C LEU A 22 -15.25 -7.80 -3.09
N PHE A 23 -14.34 -7.25 -3.91
CA PHE A 23 -14.70 -6.74 -5.23
C PHE A 23 -15.12 -7.87 -6.19
N LEU A 24 -14.40 -8.98 -6.21
CA LEU A 24 -14.79 -10.13 -7.04
C LEU A 24 -16.15 -10.71 -6.62
N TRP A 25 -16.41 -10.79 -5.31
CA TRP A 25 -17.70 -11.22 -4.79
C TRP A 25 -18.82 -10.26 -5.17
N TYR A 26 -18.64 -8.96 -4.94
CA TYR A 26 -19.60 -7.91 -5.30
C TYR A 26 -19.92 -7.95 -6.81
N TYR A 27 -18.90 -8.08 -7.66
CA TYR A 27 -19.08 -8.08 -9.10
C TYR A 27 -19.67 -9.36 -9.68
N LYS A 28 -19.67 -10.47 -8.96
CA LYS A 28 -20.46 -11.65 -9.34
C LYS A 28 -21.95 -11.39 -9.26
N VAL A 29 -22.38 -10.58 -8.30
CA VAL A 29 -23.80 -10.25 -8.07
C VAL A 29 -24.23 -9.05 -8.92
N SER A 30 -23.31 -8.13 -9.20
CA SER A 30 -23.57 -6.92 -9.99
C SER A 30 -23.69 -7.25 -11.50
N GLY A 31 -24.77 -6.80 -12.13
CA GLY A 31 -24.97 -6.86 -13.59
C GLY A 31 -24.17 -5.85 -14.41
N ALA A 32 -23.22 -5.11 -13.80
CA ALA A 32 -22.41 -4.10 -14.47
C ALA A 32 -21.52 -4.71 -15.57
N ASP A 33 -21.18 -3.90 -16.58
CA ASP A 33 -20.23 -4.28 -17.63
C ASP A 33 -18.84 -4.54 -17.07
N ASN A 34 -18.14 -5.54 -17.61
CA ASN A 34 -16.84 -5.95 -17.12
C ASN A 34 -15.74 -4.89 -17.32
N ILE A 35 -15.85 -4.03 -18.32
CA ILE A 35 -14.96 -2.89 -18.51
C ILE A 35 -15.10 -1.94 -17.32
N LEU A 36 -16.32 -1.58 -16.97
CA LEU A 36 -16.60 -0.71 -15.83
C LEU A 36 -16.10 -1.31 -14.51
N LYS A 37 -16.25 -2.62 -14.33
CA LYS A 37 -15.76 -3.35 -13.15
C LYS A 37 -14.25 -3.21 -12.99
N ILE A 38 -13.49 -3.39 -14.08
CA ILE A 38 -12.03 -3.30 -14.05
C ILE A 38 -11.57 -1.86 -13.74
N VAL A 39 -12.16 -0.87 -14.43
CA VAL A 39 -11.81 0.54 -14.21
C VAL A 39 -12.14 0.96 -12.78
N ALA A 40 -13.34 0.66 -12.29
CA ALA A 40 -13.75 0.98 -10.93
C ALA A 40 -12.85 0.31 -9.87
N TYR A 41 -12.43 -0.93 -10.09
CA TYR A 41 -11.52 -1.61 -9.17
C TYR A 41 -10.15 -0.91 -9.10
N LEU A 42 -9.55 -0.59 -10.25
CA LEU A 42 -8.26 0.12 -10.29
C LEU A 42 -8.35 1.52 -9.66
N GLN A 43 -9.47 2.21 -9.89
CA GLN A 43 -9.73 3.52 -9.29
C GLN A 43 -9.82 3.42 -7.78
N VAL A 44 -10.54 2.45 -7.23
CA VAL A 44 -10.66 2.25 -5.78
C VAL A 44 -9.30 1.91 -5.15
N ILE A 45 -8.47 1.10 -5.80
CA ILE A 45 -7.10 0.84 -5.32
C ILE A 45 -6.31 2.15 -5.26
N ALA A 46 -6.35 2.96 -6.32
CA ALA A 46 -5.62 4.22 -6.38
C ALA A 46 -6.08 5.20 -5.28
N ILE A 47 -7.39 5.30 -5.03
CA ILE A 47 -7.98 6.16 -3.99
C ILE A 47 -7.62 5.66 -2.58
N ALA A 48 -7.66 4.35 -2.34
CA ALA A 48 -7.41 3.78 -1.02
C ALA A 48 -5.92 3.78 -0.63
N PHE A 49 -5.02 3.87 -1.62
CA PHE A 49 -3.59 3.67 -1.40
C PHE A 49 -2.95 4.70 -0.45
N PRO A 50 -3.20 6.03 -0.55
CA PRO A 50 -2.65 7.02 0.38
C PRO A 50 -2.98 6.71 1.84
N LEU A 51 -4.21 6.33 2.12
CA LEU A 51 -4.63 5.95 3.47
C LEU A 51 -3.90 4.68 3.94
N LEU A 52 -3.81 3.65 3.10
CA LEU A 52 -3.15 2.39 3.45
C LEU A 52 -1.65 2.60 3.68
N SER A 53 -0.97 3.36 2.83
CA SER A 53 0.46 3.69 2.98
C SER A 53 0.72 4.47 4.27
N SER A 54 -0.15 5.42 4.62
CA SER A 54 -0.04 6.22 5.84
C SER A 54 -0.15 5.36 7.10
N VAL A 55 -1.12 4.44 7.14
CA VAL A 55 -1.32 3.52 8.27
C VAL A 55 -0.12 2.59 8.41
N VAL A 56 0.33 2.00 7.31
CA VAL A 56 1.47 1.06 7.30
C VAL A 56 2.76 1.74 7.75
N CYS A 57 3.07 2.92 7.20
CA CYS A 57 4.25 3.69 7.61
C CYS A 57 4.19 4.07 9.09
N SER A 58 3.02 4.49 9.57
CA SER A 58 2.80 4.84 10.97
C SER A 58 3.02 3.65 11.90
N MET A 59 2.48 2.49 11.57
CA MET A 59 2.69 1.26 12.34
C MET A 59 4.14 0.80 12.32
N PHE A 60 4.82 0.97 11.19
CA PHE A 60 6.23 0.63 11.05
C PHE A 60 7.10 1.49 11.95
N VAL A 61 6.89 2.81 11.96
CA VAL A 61 7.60 3.77 12.81
C VAL A 61 7.29 3.52 14.30
N GLU A 62 6.02 3.26 14.63
CA GLU A 62 5.60 2.95 16.00
C GLU A 62 6.24 1.67 16.54
N GLN A 63 6.41 0.64 15.70
CA GLN A 63 7.13 -0.58 16.10
C GLN A 63 8.59 -0.31 16.48
N GLU A 64 9.27 0.58 15.75
CA GLU A 64 10.65 0.97 16.06
C GLU A 64 10.72 1.78 17.36
N TYR A 65 9.73 2.62 17.62
CA TYR A 65 9.62 3.36 18.87
C TYR A 65 9.51 2.41 20.06
N TYR A 66 8.58 1.45 20.02
CA TYR A 66 8.40 0.47 21.09
C TYR A 66 9.53 -0.56 21.21
N ALA A 67 10.29 -0.79 20.14
CA ALA A 67 11.42 -1.71 20.15
C ALA A 67 12.65 -1.19 20.90
N GLY A 68 12.66 0.07 21.29
CA GLY A 68 13.78 0.67 22.04
C GLY A 68 13.97 2.17 21.79
N ASN A 69 12.86 2.90 21.54
CA ASN A 69 12.87 4.35 21.37
C ASN A 69 13.90 4.80 20.31
N TYR A 70 13.89 4.13 19.16
CA TYR A 70 14.82 4.35 18.04
C TYR A 70 16.31 4.07 18.37
N LYS A 71 16.64 3.51 19.54
CA LYS A 71 18.04 3.24 19.93
C LYS A 71 18.77 2.42 18.89
N HIS A 72 18.11 1.41 18.34
CA HIS A 72 18.71 0.56 17.30
C HIS A 72 19.05 1.34 16.02
N MET A 73 18.25 2.35 15.66
CA MET A 73 18.55 3.24 14.53
C MET A 73 19.69 4.23 14.83
N LEU A 74 19.83 4.63 16.10
CA LEU A 74 20.76 5.67 16.52
C LEU A 74 22.13 5.11 16.91
N THR A 75 22.20 3.85 17.38
CA THR A 75 23.43 3.20 17.92
C THR A 75 24.13 2.30 16.91
N THR A 76 23.53 2.00 15.75
CA THR A 76 24.23 1.28 14.68
C THR A 76 25.41 2.09 14.19
N SER A 77 26.55 1.41 13.97
CA SER A 77 27.77 1.98 13.36
C SER A 77 27.55 2.45 11.92
N ASN A 78 26.44 2.05 11.30
CA ASN A 78 26.05 2.47 9.95
C ASN A 78 25.47 3.88 9.95
N PRO A 79 25.68 4.66 8.88
CA PRO A 79 25.06 5.98 8.72
C PRO A 79 23.53 5.90 8.83
N LYS A 80 22.92 6.81 9.54
CA LYS A 80 21.46 6.85 9.83
C LYS A 80 20.60 6.80 8.58
N TYR A 81 21.05 7.44 7.48
CA TYR A 81 20.34 7.44 6.21
C TYR A 81 20.27 6.05 5.58
N LEU A 82 21.28 5.19 5.73
CA LEU A 82 21.26 3.82 5.21
C LEU A 82 20.20 2.97 5.92
N THR A 83 20.02 3.18 7.21
CA THR A 83 18.98 2.50 7.98
C THR A 83 17.58 2.92 7.52
N LEU A 84 17.37 4.22 7.23
CA LEU A 84 16.10 4.72 6.68
C LEU A 84 15.84 4.19 5.28
N ILE A 85 16.85 4.21 4.41
CA ILE A 85 16.73 3.69 3.04
C ILE A 85 16.39 2.19 3.05
N SER A 86 17.04 1.40 3.89
CA SER A 86 16.75 -0.04 4.02
C SER A 86 15.30 -0.28 4.43
N LYS A 87 14.75 0.54 5.33
CA LYS A 87 13.36 0.44 5.77
C LYS A 87 12.39 0.86 4.68
N TYR A 88 12.69 1.94 3.98
CA TYR A 88 11.93 2.38 2.81
C TYR A 88 11.87 1.30 1.73
N ILE A 89 13.01 0.68 1.39
CA ILE A 89 13.06 -0.40 0.40
C ILE A 89 12.16 -1.57 0.81
N ILE A 90 12.16 -1.96 2.09
CA ILE A 90 11.28 -3.04 2.58
C ILE A 90 9.80 -2.68 2.39
N LEU A 91 9.39 -1.45 2.73
CA LEU A 91 8.01 -0.99 2.55
C LEU A 91 7.60 -0.99 1.08
N VAL A 92 8.48 -0.48 0.21
CA VAL A 92 8.28 -0.46 -1.25
C VAL A 92 8.14 -1.89 -1.80
N CYS A 93 9.01 -2.81 -1.39
CA CYS A 93 8.91 -4.22 -1.82
C CYS A 93 7.60 -4.86 -1.38
N LEU A 94 7.13 -4.59 -0.16
CA LEU A 94 5.85 -5.10 0.33
C LEU A 94 4.68 -4.48 -0.44
N GLY A 95 4.70 -3.17 -0.69
CA GLY A 95 3.69 -2.50 -1.51
C GLY A 95 3.67 -3.00 -2.95
N PHE A 96 4.83 -3.26 -3.53
CA PHE A 96 4.96 -3.87 -4.84
C PHE A 96 4.26 -5.23 -4.91
N VAL A 97 4.55 -6.12 -3.97
CA VAL A 97 3.91 -7.44 -3.89
C VAL A 97 2.40 -7.30 -3.69
N ALA A 98 1.95 -6.42 -2.80
CA ALA A 98 0.53 -6.17 -2.57
C ALA A 98 -0.19 -5.67 -3.84
N THR A 99 0.42 -4.73 -4.58
CA THR A 99 -0.12 -4.22 -5.85
C THR A 99 -0.19 -5.31 -6.91
N LEU A 100 0.86 -6.13 -7.05
CA LEU A 100 0.86 -7.27 -7.98
C LEU A 100 -0.25 -8.26 -7.66
N VAL A 101 -0.37 -8.66 -6.39
CA VAL A 101 -1.41 -9.60 -5.93
C VAL A 101 -2.80 -9.04 -6.20
N SER A 102 -3.04 -7.76 -5.89
CA SER A 102 -4.34 -7.11 -6.12
C SER A 102 -4.71 -7.07 -7.60
N VAL A 103 -3.83 -6.52 -8.45
CA VAL A 103 -4.16 -6.29 -9.87
C VAL A 103 -4.19 -7.59 -10.66
N LEU A 104 -3.18 -8.46 -10.51
CA LEU A 104 -3.14 -9.72 -11.24
C LEU A 104 -4.19 -10.71 -10.72
N GLY A 105 -4.38 -10.79 -9.40
CA GLY A 105 -5.41 -11.63 -8.80
C GLY A 105 -6.80 -11.24 -9.28
N PHE A 106 -7.10 -9.94 -9.37
CA PHE A 106 -8.35 -9.46 -9.92
C PHE A 106 -8.51 -9.78 -11.42
N LYS A 107 -7.44 -9.60 -12.22
CA LYS A 107 -7.42 -9.99 -13.64
C LYS A 107 -7.79 -11.47 -13.84
N PHE A 108 -7.22 -12.36 -13.03
CA PHE A 108 -7.51 -13.80 -13.12
C PHE A 108 -8.87 -14.18 -12.54
N GLY A 109 -9.40 -13.39 -11.62
CA GLY A 109 -10.71 -13.60 -11.01
C GLY A 109 -11.90 -13.21 -11.91
N ILE A 110 -11.69 -12.33 -12.89
CA ILE A 110 -12.72 -11.95 -13.87
C ILE A 110 -12.72 -12.94 -15.03
N SER A 111 -13.89 -13.50 -15.32
CA SER A 111 -14.10 -14.60 -16.29
C SER A 111 -13.73 -14.25 -17.75
N LYS A 112 -13.61 -12.97 -18.11
CA LYS A 112 -13.18 -12.52 -19.45
C LYS A 112 -12.21 -11.35 -19.31
N ALA A 113 -11.02 -11.49 -19.88
CA ALA A 113 -10.04 -10.41 -19.97
C ALA A 113 -10.42 -9.47 -21.13
N TYR A 114 -11.00 -8.30 -20.80
CA TYR A 114 -11.38 -7.28 -21.79
C TYR A 114 -10.21 -6.40 -22.22
N PHE A 115 -9.18 -6.29 -21.37
CA PHE A 115 -7.98 -5.50 -21.67
C PHE A 115 -6.77 -6.38 -21.94
N THR A 116 -5.88 -5.87 -22.78
CA THR A 116 -4.60 -6.50 -23.10
C THR A 116 -3.73 -6.62 -21.83
N SER A 117 -2.87 -7.62 -21.78
CA SER A 117 -1.90 -7.77 -20.68
C SER A 117 -1.05 -6.52 -20.46
N SER A 118 -0.72 -5.79 -21.54
CA SER A 118 0.00 -4.52 -21.47
C SER A 118 -0.73 -3.46 -20.64
N PHE A 119 -2.06 -3.39 -20.72
CA PHE A 119 -2.85 -2.46 -19.91
C PHE A 119 -2.64 -2.69 -18.41
N TYR A 120 -2.72 -3.95 -17.96
CA TYR A 120 -2.51 -4.29 -16.55
C TYR A 120 -1.06 -4.02 -16.10
N MET A 121 -0.07 -4.28 -16.96
CA MET A 121 1.33 -4.00 -16.65
C MET A 121 1.58 -2.49 -16.52
N ILE A 122 1.03 -1.68 -17.41
CA ILE A 122 1.13 -0.22 -17.32
C ILE A 122 0.43 0.29 -16.06
N SER A 123 -0.77 -0.21 -15.75
CA SER A 123 -1.49 0.14 -14.52
C SER A 123 -0.68 -0.19 -13.26
N ILE A 124 -0.05 -1.36 -13.21
CA ILE A 124 0.84 -1.74 -12.11
C ILE A 124 2.02 -0.78 -12.01
N LEU A 125 2.67 -0.44 -13.12
CA LEU A 125 3.82 0.48 -13.12
C LEU A 125 3.43 1.88 -12.62
N ILE A 126 2.29 2.39 -13.04
CA ILE A 126 1.77 3.69 -12.57
C ILE A 126 1.50 3.64 -11.06
N LEU A 127 0.76 2.63 -10.59
CA LEU A 127 0.46 2.46 -9.18
C LEU A 127 1.74 2.36 -8.34
N ILE A 128 2.74 1.60 -8.79
CA ILE A 128 4.03 1.49 -8.09
C ILE A 128 4.76 2.83 -8.06
N GLY A 129 4.76 3.57 -9.17
CA GLY A 129 5.37 4.91 -9.22
C GLY A 129 4.76 5.87 -8.19
N CYS A 130 3.42 5.89 -8.08
CA CYS A 130 2.72 6.66 -7.05
C CYS A 130 3.07 6.16 -5.63
N ASN A 131 3.12 4.84 -5.44
CA ASN A 131 3.44 4.24 -4.16
C ASN A 131 4.83 4.60 -3.64
N LEU A 132 5.82 4.76 -4.52
CA LEU A 132 7.16 5.19 -4.12
C LEU A 132 7.13 6.55 -3.42
N PHE A 133 6.39 7.50 -3.96
CA PHE A 133 6.23 8.82 -3.38
C PHE A 133 5.48 8.77 -2.04
N GLU A 134 4.35 8.08 -2.01
CA GLU A 134 3.51 7.91 -0.82
C GLU A 134 4.28 7.34 0.38
N TYR A 135 5.06 6.27 0.16
CA TYR A 135 5.85 5.68 1.23
C TYR A 135 6.94 6.61 1.77
N ILE A 136 7.61 7.41 0.91
CA ILE A 136 8.58 8.41 1.37
C ILE A 136 7.87 9.48 2.21
N LEU A 137 6.78 10.02 1.70
CA LEU A 137 6.03 11.10 2.34
C LEU A 137 5.53 10.65 3.73
N HIS A 138 4.83 9.52 3.79
CA HIS A 138 4.24 9.03 5.03
C HIS A 138 5.28 8.53 6.02
N LEU A 139 6.40 7.96 5.56
CA LEU A 139 7.52 7.61 6.43
C LEU A 139 8.13 8.87 7.07
N PHE A 140 8.34 9.93 6.28
CA PHE A 140 8.83 11.21 6.79
C PHE A 140 7.84 11.84 7.78
N LEU A 141 6.56 11.91 7.45
CA LEU A 141 5.52 12.46 8.34
C LEU A 141 5.43 11.68 9.65
N SER A 142 5.45 10.35 9.59
CA SER A 142 5.39 9.50 10.78
C SER A 142 6.60 9.67 11.69
N LEU A 143 7.81 9.81 11.10
CA LEU A 143 9.05 10.01 11.86
C LEU A 143 9.16 11.41 12.47
N ARG A 144 8.73 12.44 11.72
CA ARG A 144 8.91 13.86 12.14
C ARG A 144 7.78 14.34 13.03
N PHE A 145 6.55 14.01 12.69
CA PHE A 145 5.34 14.58 13.31
C PHE A 145 4.49 13.55 14.06
N GLY A 146 4.85 12.26 13.93
CA GLY A 146 4.15 11.16 14.57
C GLY A 146 3.03 10.55 13.73
N LYS A 147 2.49 9.42 14.23
CA LYS A 147 1.51 8.60 13.51
C LYS A 147 0.21 9.35 13.16
N GLY A 148 -0.27 10.19 14.07
CA GLY A 148 -1.53 10.92 13.87
C GLY A 148 -1.49 11.83 12.66
N THR A 149 -0.39 12.56 12.48
CA THR A 149 -0.18 13.47 11.34
C THR A 149 -0.12 12.70 10.02
N SER A 150 0.63 11.60 9.97
CA SER A 150 0.72 10.78 8.77
C SER A 150 -0.65 10.22 8.36
N ILE A 151 -1.41 9.66 9.30
CA ILE A 151 -2.75 9.13 9.02
C ILE A 151 -3.72 10.25 8.62
N GLY A 152 -3.65 11.40 9.29
CA GLY A 152 -4.48 12.56 8.95
C GLY A 152 -4.25 13.05 7.52
N VAL A 153 -2.98 13.15 7.10
CA VAL A 153 -2.63 13.51 5.71
C VAL A 153 -3.13 12.44 4.75
N GLY A 154 -2.93 11.15 5.03
CA GLY A 154 -3.42 10.05 4.18
C GLY A 154 -4.95 10.04 4.00
N ILE A 155 -5.72 10.45 5.03
CA ILE A 155 -7.18 10.64 4.91
C ILE A 155 -7.47 11.79 3.95
N VAL A 156 -6.78 12.92 4.08
CA VAL A 156 -6.99 14.07 3.19
C VAL A 156 -6.65 13.72 1.74
N GLU A 157 -5.53 13.03 1.51
CA GLU A 157 -5.12 12.58 0.18
C GLU A 157 -6.13 11.61 -0.43
N MET A 158 -6.63 10.65 0.36
CA MET A 158 -7.68 9.73 -0.07
C MET A 158 -8.96 10.48 -0.49
N LEU A 159 -9.40 11.47 0.30
CA LEU A 159 -10.58 12.28 -0.01
C LEU A 159 -10.37 13.13 -1.27
N LEU A 160 -9.21 13.76 -1.42
CA LEU A 160 -8.87 14.52 -2.62
C LEU A 160 -8.83 13.61 -3.86
N SER A 161 -8.25 12.42 -3.76
CA SER A 161 -8.22 11.44 -4.86
C SER A 161 -9.62 10.93 -5.23
N ALA A 162 -10.55 10.91 -4.29
CA ALA A 162 -11.94 10.54 -4.57
C ALA A 162 -12.77 11.64 -5.24
N LEU A 163 -12.33 12.91 -5.12
CA LEU A 163 -13.01 14.08 -5.72
C LEU A 163 -12.54 14.36 -7.16
N LEU A 164 -11.38 13.83 -7.55
CA LEU A 164 -10.79 13.97 -8.90
C LEU A 164 -11.22 12.82 -9.81
#